data_4d6708acc2026c82faa359ed0b981f85
#
_entry.id   4d6708acc2026c82faa359ed0b981f85
#
_cell.length_a   1.000
_cell.length_b   1.000
_cell.length_c   1.000
_cell.angle_alpha   90.00
_cell.angle_beta   90.00
_cell.angle_gamma   90.00
#
_symmetry.space_group_name_H-M   'P 1'
#
loop_
_entity.id
_entity.type
_entity.pdbx_description
1 polymer ?
#
loop_
_entity_poly.entity_id
_entity_poly.type
_entity_poly.pdbx_seq_one_letter_code
_entity_poly.pdbx_strand_id
1 'polypeptide(L)'
;MASEIVFLITEQRNKQRITLPAGSYRFGRSAQCEYVLRRNNVGEVQFIVAHTKEGWTVTDSAAECATWYNNRYLTQGETCPLQEGDVLGLNTDGDTSTQEITFRVEEIRTVQGGETGLRQEQTDNAVLREVDVRRKKRVLIG
;
A
#
# COMPACT_ATOMS: atom_id res chain seq x y z
N MET A 1 9.52 10.76 16.42
CA MET A 1 9.92 10.14 15.23
C MET A 1 8.79 9.59 14.46
N ALA A 2 8.86 9.60 13.18
CA ALA A 2 7.81 9.11 12.32
C ALA A 2 8.28 7.86 11.60
N SER A 3 7.35 7.05 11.14
CA SER A 3 7.64 5.84 10.41
C SER A 3 7.17 5.98 8.97
N GLU A 4 7.86 5.32 8.06
CA GLU A 4 7.43 5.25 6.68
C GLU A 4 7.48 3.80 6.24
N ILE A 5 6.58 3.42 5.34
CA ILE A 5 6.62 2.09 4.74
C ILE A 5 6.78 2.27 3.25
N VAL A 6 7.64 1.47 2.66
CA VAL A 6 7.90 1.51 1.23
C VAL A 6 7.41 0.23 0.61
N PHE A 7 6.54 0.34 -0.36
CA PHE A 7 6.05 -0.82 -1.10
C PHE A 7 6.61 -0.81 -2.51
N LEU A 8 6.98 -1.99 -2.99
CA LEU A 8 7.25 -2.19 -4.39
C LEU A 8 6.01 -2.85 -4.97
N ILE A 9 5.35 -2.19 -5.89
CA ILE A 9 4.13 -2.68 -6.48
C ILE A 9 4.47 -3.22 -7.86
N THR A 10 4.13 -4.46 -8.09
CA THR A 10 4.40 -5.10 -9.38
C THR A 10 3.09 -5.52 -10.01
N GLU A 11 2.91 -5.11 -11.26
CA GLU A 11 1.76 -5.49 -12.02
C GLU A 11 2.26 -5.83 -13.41
N GLN A 12 2.30 -7.09 -13.74
CA GLN A 12 2.87 -7.56 -14.99
C GLN A 12 4.33 -7.12 -15.09
N ARG A 13 4.69 -6.34 -16.07
CA ARG A 13 6.05 -5.89 -16.21
C ARG A 13 6.31 -4.58 -15.52
N ASN A 14 5.26 -3.94 -15.04
CA ASN A 14 5.40 -2.63 -14.45
C ASN A 14 5.72 -2.73 -12.98
N LYS A 15 6.71 -1.98 -12.55
CA LYS A 15 7.06 -1.93 -11.14
C LYS A 15 7.12 -0.49 -10.70
N GLN A 16 6.65 -0.26 -9.51
CA GLN A 16 6.54 1.08 -9.00
C GLN A 16 6.75 1.06 -7.50
N ARG A 17 7.48 2.01 -6.98
CA ARG A 17 7.68 2.12 -5.55
C ARG A 17 6.85 3.24 -5.01
N ILE A 18 6.21 3.02 -3.89
CA ILE A 18 5.53 4.12 -3.21
C ILE A 18 6.01 4.15 -1.77
N THR A 19 6.08 5.33 -1.22
CA THR A 19 6.48 5.54 0.16
C THR A 19 5.30 6.20 0.88
N LEU A 20 4.87 5.59 1.96
CA LEU A 20 3.73 6.09 2.70
C LEU A 20 4.20 6.53 4.09
N PRO A 21 4.05 7.79 4.41
CA PRO A 21 4.34 8.24 5.78
C PRO A 21 3.31 7.65 6.74
N ALA A 22 3.58 7.74 8.02
CA ALA A 22 2.67 7.21 9.02
C ALA A 22 1.27 7.76 8.81
N GLY A 23 0.29 6.88 8.81
CA GLY A 23 -1.09 7.24 8.55
C GLY A 23 -1.88 6.01 8.21
N SER A 24 -3.06 6.22 7.66
CA SER A 24 -3.96 5.16 7.29
C SER A 24 -4.32 5.32 5.82
N TYR A 25 -4.19 4.26 5.05
CA TYR A 25 -4.34 4.34 3.61
C TYR A 25 -5.24 3.24 3.09
N ARG A 26 -6.27 3.63 2.35
CA ARG A 26 -7.20 2.67 1.74
C ARG A 26 -6.74 2.39 0.34
N PHE A 27 -6.70 1.12 0.00
CA PHE A 27 -6.36 0.65 -1.34
C PHE A 27 -7.61 -0.01 -1.89
N GLY A 28 -8.10 0.44 -3.03
CA GLY A 28 -9.30 -0.14 -3.59
C GLY A 28 -9.77 0.57 -4.83
N ARG A 29 -10.93 0.15 -5.29
CA ARG A 29 -11.46 0.64 -6.56
C ARG A 29 -12.10 2.02 -6.43
N SER A 30 -12.54 2.39 -5.26
CA SER A 30 -13.21 3.66 -5.07
C SER A 30 -12.28 4.83 -5.34
N ALA A 31 -12.79 5.85 -5.99
CA ALA A 31 -12.02 7.05 -6.23
C ALA A 31 -11.66 7.77 -4.95
N GLN A 32 -12.28 7.41 -3.84
CA GLN A 32 -11.97 8.03 -2.57
C GLN A 32 -10.82 7.36 -1.84
N CYS A 33 -10.33 6.24 -2.34
CA CYS A 33 -9.18 5.59 -1.73
C CYS A 33 -7.94 6.41 -1.94
N GLU A 34 -7.02 6.32 -1.00
CA GLU A 34 -5.74 6.99 -1.13
C GLU A 34 -4.93 6.38 -2.27
N TYR A 35 -5.08 5.07 -2.49
CA TYR A 35 -4.46 4.41 -3.64
C TYR A 35 -5.56 3.71 -4.42
N VAL A 36 -5.84 4.18 -5.61
CA VAL A 36 -6.97 3.69 -6.40
C VAL A 36 -6.51 2.57 -7.32
N LEU A 37 -7.19 1.43 -7.23
CA LEU A 37 -6.95 0.28 -8.06
C LEU A 37 -8.14 0.11 -9.00
N ARG A 38 -7.96 0.45 -10.25
CA ARG A 38 -9.08 0.46 -11.19
C ARG A 38 -9.22 -0.88 -11.85
N ARG A 39 -9.71 -1.83 -11.09
CA ARG A 39 -9.92 -3.18 -11.59
C ARG A 39 -11.27 -3.65 -11.15
N ASN A 40 -11.95 -4.40 -12.00
CA ASN A 40 -13.31 -4.81 -11.75
C ASN A 40 -13.48 -5.71 -10.55
N ASN A 41 -12.53 -6.55 -10.29
CA ASN A 41 -12.67 -7.51 -9.22
C ASN A 41 -11.99 -7.09 -7.94
N VAL A 42 -11.72 -5.81 -7.78
CA VAL A 42 -11.15 -5.28 -6.56
C VAL A 42 -12.27 -4.63 -5.78
N GLY A 43 -12.30 -4.80 -4.47
CA GLY A 43 -13.33 -4.18 -3.66
C GLY A 43 -13.22 -2.67 -3.65
N GLU A 44 -14.28 -2.00 -3.30
CA GLU A 44 -14.26 -0.55 -3.23
C GLU A 44 -13.19 -0.11 -2.25
N VAL A 45 -13.10 -0.75 -1.11
CA VAL A 45 -11.94 -0.64 -0.26
C VAL A 45 -11.44 -2.06 -0.12
N GLN A 46 -10.34 -2.38 -0.77
CA GLN A 46 -9.84 -3.74 -0.77
C GLN A 46 -9.11 -4.05 0.51
N PHE A 47 -8.19 -3.21 0.89
CA PHE A 47 -7.52 -3.37 2.17
C PHE A 47 -7.04 -2.01 2.65
N ILE A 48 -6.73 -1.94 3.93
CA ILE A 48 -6.27 -0.73 4.57
C ILE A 48 -4.91 -0.98 5.18
N VAL A 49 -3.94 -0.14 4.85
CA VAL A 49 -2.62 -0.19 5.45
C VAL A 49 -2.54 0.96 6.43
N ALA A 50 -2.20 0.69 7.67
CA ALA A 50 -2.20 1.73 8.69
C ALA A 50 -1.02 1.58 9.63
N HIS A 51 -0.55 2.69 10.14
CA HIS A 51 0.49 2.72 11.15
C HIS A 51 -0.17 2.85 12.51
N THR A 52 0.15 1.95 13.42
CA THR A 52 -0.41 1.95 14.76
C THR A 52 0.71 1.99 15.78
N LYS A 53 0.35 1.99 17.06
CA LYS A 53 1.35 1.95 18.10
C LYS A 53 2.22 0.73 18.00
N GLU A 54 1.70 -0.36 17.47
CA GLU A 54 2.48 -1.56 17.34
C GLU A 54 3.19 -1.69 15.99
N GLY A 55 3.03 -0.71 15.12
CA GLY A 55 3.69 -0.75 13.84
C GLY A 55 2.70 -0.74 12.70
N TRP A 56 3.13 -1.14 11.53
CA TRP A 56 2.28 -1.12 10.34
C TRP A 56 1.43 -2.38 10.29
N THR A 57 0.19 -2.24 9.85
CA THR A 57 -0.73 -3.36 9.73
C THR A 57 -1.47 -3.28 8.41
N VAL A 58 -2.03 -4.42 8.00
CA VAL A 58 -2.95 -4.48 6.88
C VAL A 58 -4.24 -5.11 7.37
N THR A 59 -5.37 -4.54 6.97
CA THR A 59 -6.69 -5.09 7.29
C THR A 59 -7.41 -5.35 6.00
N ASP A 60 -7.90 -6.56 5.83
CA ASP A 60 -8.69 -6.88 4.64
C ASP A 60 -10.08 -6.31 4.83
N SER A 61 -10.58 -5.60 3.83
CA SER A 61 -11.84 -4.91 3.94
C SER A 61 -12.85 -5.38 2.92
N ALA A 62 -12.45 -6.17 1.96
CA ALA A 62 -13.32 -6.51 0.86
C ALA A 62 -13.99 -7.85 1.04
N ALA A 63 -15.23 -7.94 0.61
CA ALA A 63 -15.93 -9.20 0.65
C ALA A 63 -15.79 -9.96 -0.65
N GLU A 64 -15.60 -9.25 -1.75
CA GLU A 64 -15.64 -9.90 -3.05
C GLU A 64 -14.33 -10.49 -3.48
N CYS A 65 -13.24 -9.89 -3.11
CA CYS A 65 -11.94 -10.32 -3.59
C CYS A 65 -11.01 -10.40 -2.40
N ALA A 66 -10.48 -11.54 -2.13
CA ALA A 66 -9.63 -11.71 -0.94
C ALA A 66 -8.26 -11.11 -1.16
N THR A 67 -7.66 -10.63 -0.11
CA THR A 67 -6.30 -10.09 -0.14
C THR A 67 -5.36 -11.22 0.25
N TRP A 68 -4.35 -11.44 -0.60
CA TRP A 68 -3.31 -12.42 -0.34
C TRP A 68 -2.28 -11.80 0.61
N TYR A 69 -1.86 -12.56 1.61
CA TYR A 69 -0.89 -12.10 2.59
C TYR A 69 0.12 -13.23 2.74
N ASN A 70 1.27 -13.06 2.15
CA ASN A 70 2.37 -14.05 2.16
C ASN A 70 1.95 -15.41 1.59
N ASN A 71 1.36 -16.26 2.38
CA ASN A 71 1.03 -17.58 1.88
C ASN A 71 -0.42 -17.96 2.13
N ARG A 72 -1.28 -17.01 2.36
CA ARG A 72 -2.70 -17.31 2.55
C ARG A 72 -3.54 -16.09 2.27
N TYR A 73 -4.83 -16.30 2.10
CA TYR A 73 -5.75 -15.19 1.92
C TYR A 73 -6.27 -14.75 3.28
N LEU A 74 -6.43 -13.45 3.45
CA LEU A 74 -6.99 -12.91 4.67
C LEU A 74 -8.51 -13.08 4.67
N THR A 75 -9.07 -13.18 5.86
CA THR A 75 -10.51 -13.17 6.04
C THR A 75 -10.97 -11.72 6.11
N GLN A 76 -12.14 -11.44 5.64
CA GLN A 76 -12.65 -10.08 5.67
C GLN A 76 -12.62 -9.56 7.11
N GLY A 77 -12.05 -8.40 7.31
CA GLY A 77 -11.91 -7.80 8.62
C GLY A 77 -10.67 -8.21 9.39
N GLU A 78 -9.92 -9.15 8.87
CA GLU A 78 -8.73 -9.62 9.56
C GLU A 78 -7.61 -8.60 9.45
N THR A 79 -6.90 -8.36 10.55
CA THR A 79 -5.78 -7.43 10.59
C THR A 79 -4.52 -8.20 10.92
N CYS A 80 -3.48 -7.96 10.14
CA CYS A 80 -2.19 -8.61 10.33
C CYS A 80 -1.08 -7.58 10.33
N PRO A 81 0.01 -7.86 11.06
CA PRO A 81 1.14 -6.94 11.05
C PRO A 81 1.89 -7.02 9.73
N LEU A 82 2.53 -5.94 9.37
CA LEU A 82 3.37 -5.90 8.17
C LEU A 82 4.81 -5.72 8.59
N GLN A 83 5.68 -6.50 7.98
CA GLN A 83 7.11 -6.43 8.21
C GLN A 83 7.80 -6.42 6.87
N GLU A 84 9.06 -6.02 6.88
CA GLU A 84 9.84 -6.02 5.65
C GLU A 84 9.85 -7.41 5.04
N GLY A 85 9.63 -7.48 3.75
CA GLY A 85 9.59 -8.74 3.04
C GLY A 85 8.19 -9.30 2.85
N ASP A 86 7.21 -8.79 3.57
CA ASP A 86 5.85 -9.29 3.43
C ASP A 86 5.27 -8.90 2.07
N VAL A 87 4.41 -9.75 1.54
CA VAL A 87 3.81 -9.53 0.24
C VAL A 87 2.30 -9.60 0.34
N LEU A 88 1.65 -8.55 -0.14
CA LEU A 88 0.21 -8.56 -0.30
C LEU A 88 -0.06 -8.77 -1.79
N GLY A 89 -1.13 -9.44 -2.13
CA GLY A 89 -1.43 -9.70 -3.51
C GLY A 89 -2.89 -9.67 -3.81
N LEU A 90 -3.21 -9.38 -5.05
CA LEU A 90 -4.59 -9.38 -5.53
C LEU A 90 -4.66 -10.17 -6.81
N ASN A 91 -5.72 -10.95 -6.92
CA ASN A 91 -5.96 -11.70 -8.12
C ASN A 91 -7.25 -11.16 -8.71
N THR A 92 -7.12 -10.29 -9.67
CA THR A 92 -8.27 -9.55 -10.17
C THR A 92 -8.97 -10.26 -11.30
N ASP A 93 -8.46 -11.38 -11.77
CA ASP A 93 -9.11 -12.09 -12.88
C ASP A 93 -9.78 -13.38 -12.42
N GLY A 94 -9.78 -13.66 -11.14
CA GLY A 94 -10.46 -14.83 -10.63
C GLY A 94 -9.62 -16.09 -10.59
N ASP A 95 -8.43 -16.04 -11.10
CA ASP A 95 -7.55 -17.21 -11.07
C ASP A 95 -6.75 -17.17 -9.78
N THR A 96 -7.04 -18.04 -8.85
CA THR A 96 -6.42 -17.98 -7.55
C THR A 96 -5.01 -18.58 -7.51
N SER A 97 -4.51 -19.04 -8.63
CA SER A 97 -3.19 -19.64 -8.65
C SER A 97 -2.09 -18.61 -8.75
N THR A 98 -2.39 -17.39 -9.18
CA THR A 98 -1.37 -16.36 -9.31
C THR A 98 -1.90 -15.04 -8.80
N GLN A 99 -0.99 -14.18 -8.39
CA GLN A 99 -1.36 -12.86 -7.94
C GLN A 99 -1.03 -11.88 -9.04
N GLU A 100 -2.04 -11.16 -9.52
CA GLU A 100 -1.88 -10.26 -10.63
C GLU A 100 -1.17 -8.98 -10.24
N ILE A 101 -1.43 -8.50 -9.04
CA ILE A 101 -0.77 -7.31 -8.54
C ILE A 101 -0.19 -7.68 -7.18
N THR A 102 1.08 -7.39 -6.96
CA THR A 102 1.69 -7.64 -5.67
C THR A 102 2.23 -6.36 -5.09
N PHE A 103 2.17 -6.28 -3.77
CA PHE A 103 2.64 -5.14 -3.02
C PHE A 103 3.62 -5.70 -2.00
N ARG A 104 4.91 -5.54 -2.26
CA ARG A 104 5.91 -6.08 -1.36
C ARG A 104 6.42 -4.99 -0.45
N VAL A 105 6.49 -5.27 0.84
CA VAL A 105 7.04 -4.32 1.79
C VAL A 105 8.56 -4.36 1.64
N GLU A 106 9.13 -3.34 1.03
CA GLU A 106 10.57 -3.31 0.82
C GLU A 106 11.28 -2.78 2.02
N GLU A 107 10.69 -1.82 2.70
CA GLU A 107 11.38 -1.18 3.79
C GLU A 107 10.38 -0.55 4.74
N ILE A 108 10.65 -0.66 6.02
CA ILE A 108 9.94 0.11 7.03
C ILE A 108 11.03 0.87 7.78
N ARG A 109 10.95 2.18 7.79
CA ARG A 109 12.04 2.96 8.33
C ARG A 109 11.52 4.09 9.20
N THR A 110 12.36 4.57 10.06
CA THR A 110 12.06 5.68 10.93
C THR A 110 12.64 6.95 10.32
N VAL A 111 11.84 7.98 10.30
CA VAL A 111 12.25 9.25 9.73
C VAL A 111 12.34 10.26 10.86
N GLN A 112 13.46 10.98 10.93
CA GLN A 112 13.61 11.92 11.95
C GLN A 112 13.03 13.20 11.59
N GLY A 113 12.40 13.79 12.48
CA GLY A 113 11.96 15.11 12.30
C GLY A 113 11.29 15.28 11.08
N GLY A 114 10.94 16.05 10.68
CA GLY A 114 10.25 16.14 9.61
C GLY A 114 11.05 16.60 8.54
N GLU A 115 12.01 16.68 8.54
CA GLU A 115 12.63 17.13 7.56
C GLU A 115 12.86 16.29 6.57
N THR A 116 12.88 15.79 6.40
CA THR A 116 13.17 15.20 5.50
C THR A 116 12.49 14.73 4.73
N GLY A 117 12.10 14.59 4.81
CA GLY A 117 11.46 14.17 4.14
C GLY A 117 11.49 14.58 2.99
N LEU A 118 11.51 14.85 2.86
CA LEU A 118 11.46 15.21 1.98
C LEU A 118 12.19 15.12 1.12
N ARG A 119 12.72 14.85 0.96
CA ARG A 119 13.35 14.86 0.25
C ARG A 119 13.74 13.97 -0.23
N GLN A 120 13.53 13.35 -0.29
CA GLN A 120 13.71 12.71 -0.76
C GLN A 120 13.65 12.30 -1.34
N GLU A 121 13.48 12.08 -1.32
CA GLU A 121 13.33 11.76 -1.78
C GLU A 121 13.34 11.80 -2.72
N GLN A 122 13.27 11.96 -3.15
CA GLN A 122 13.20 12.23 -3.94
C GLN A 122 13.65 11.57 -4.98
N THR A 123 14.26 11.20 -5.21
CA THR A 123 14.84 10.58 -6.05
C THR A 123 14.08 9.71 -6.81
N ASP A 124 13.43 9.08 -6.46
CA ASP A 124 12.63 8.29 -7.08
C ASP A 124 11.52 9.10 -7.33
N ASN A 125 11.68 10.27 -7.57
CA ASN A 125 10.69 11.17 -7.73
C ASN A 125 9.64 10.81 -8.68
N ALA A 126 9.98 10.21 -9.74
CA ALA A 126 8.99 9.87 -10.73
C ALA A 126 7.95 8.94 -10.16
N VAL A 127 8.38 8.06 -9.36
CA VAL A 127 7.48 7.10 -8.78
C VAL A 127 6.61 7.76 -7.75
N LEU A 128 7.22 8.62 -6.98
CA LEU A 128 6.49 9.27 -5.93
C LEU A 128 5.40 10.16 -6.43
N ARG A 129 5.52 10.65 -7.62
CA ARG A 129 4.54 11.49 -8.14
C ARG A 129 3.17 10.94 -8.15
N GLU A 130 3.02 9.68 -8.36
CA GLU A 130 1.74 9.10 -8.34
C GLU A 130 1.08 9.14 -7.04
N VAL A 131 1.81 8.96 -6.00
CA VAL A 131 1.26 9.03 -4.69
C VAL A 131 0.87 10.44 -4.38
N ASP A 132 1.68 11.38 -4.81
CA ASP A 132 1.39 12.74 -4.52
C ASP A 132 0.10 13.20 -5.10
N VAL A 133 -0.21 12.74 -6.25
CA VAL A 133 -1.43 13.13 -6.83
C VAL A 133 -2.57 12.86 -5.93
N ARG A 134 -2.44 11.79 -5.19
CA ARG A 134 -3.46 11.43 -4.36
C ARG A 134 -3.52 12.18 -3.15
N ARG A 135 -2.49 12.56 -2.59
CA ARG A 135 -2.60 13.16 -1.37
C ARG A 135 -2.54 14.51 -1.48
N LYS A 136 -2.38 15.01 -2.55
CA LYS A 136 -2.26 16.30 -2.57
C LYS A 136 -2.85 17.01 -1.58
N LYS A 137 -3.40 16.60 -0.86
CA LYS A 137 -3.83 17.28 0.14
C LYS A 137 -2.86 17.43 1.10
N ARG A 138 -2.03 17.09 1.22
CA ARG A 138 -1.12 17.23 2.15
C ARG A 138 0.02 17.28 1.94
N VAL A 139 0.32 17.23 1.40
CA VAL A 139 1.37 17.25 1.28
C VAL A 139 2.17 17.37 1.19
N LEU A 140 2.24 17.41 1.09
CA LEU A 140 2.98 17.45 1.00
C LEU A 140 3.68 17.73 1.09
N ILE A 141 3.72 17.90 1.22
CA ILE A 141 4.28 18.09 1.24
C ILE A 141 4.64 18.41 1.17
N GLY A 142 4.57 18.58 1.31
CA GLY A 142 4.65 18.80 1.23
C GLY A 142 4.64 18.95 1.17
#